data_7d763b8a92aef9b6a1668b5c8ac34c0b
#
_entry.id   7d763b8a92aef9b6a1668b5c8ac34c0b
#
_cell.length_a   1.000
_cell.length_b   1.000
_cell.length_c   1.000
_cell.angle_alpha   90.00
_cell.angle_beta   90.00
_cell.angle_gamma   90.00
#
_symmetry.space_group_name_H-M   'P 1'
#
loop_
_entity.id
_entity.type
_entity.pdbx_description
1 polymer ?
#
loop_
_entity_poly.entity_id
_entity_poly.type
_entity_poly.pdbx_seq_one_letter_code
_entity_poly.pdbx_strand_id
1 'polypeptide(L)'
;MQLEKNGAEIIPVYTGSQTLVDAVSECMRYWVSNCDNTHMCVGSTVGPNIFVKICGWSTAQISRELKTQLIKEFKKMPKIIKLINCVGGGSSAYGFWSEFIDYNKKQIELIGVEAGGPKNSKLHAAPLSLSLIHI
;
A
#
# COMPACT_ATOMS: atom_id res chain seq x y z
N MET A 1 -11.21 4.86 -22.70
CA MET A 1 -10.77 3.85 -21.66
C MET A 1 -11.98 3.21 -20.99
N GLN A 2 -11.78 2.12 -20.23
CA GLN A 2 -12.91 1.42 -19.57
C GLN A 2 -13.63 2.30 -18.53
N LEU A 3 -12.90 3.16 -17.83
CA LEU A 3 -13.46 4.07 -16.82
C LEU A 3 -14.41 5.11 -17.43
N GLU A 4 -14.08 5.68 -18.59
CA GLU A 4 -14.96 6.63 -19.29
C GLU A 4 -16.28 5.99 -19.73
N LYS A 5 -16.22 4.70 -20.14
CA LYS A 5 -17.42 3.92 -20.47
C LYS A 5 -18.35 3.73 -19.28
N ASN A 6 -17.82 3.82 -18.06
CA ASN A 6 -18.58 3.77 -16.81
C ASN A 6 -18.98 5.15 -16.29
N GLY A 7 -18.79 6.21 -17.10
CA GLY A 7 -19.19 7.58 -16.75
C GLY A 7 -18.18 8.35 -15.89
N ALA A 8 -16.95 7.85 -15.75
CA ALA A 8 -15.91 8.58 -15.02
C ALA A 8 -15.24 9.62 -15.92
N GLU A 9 -15.00 10.82 -15.39
CA GLU A 9 -14.13 11.81 -15.99
C GLU A 9 -12.66 11.47 -15.69
N ILE A 10 -11.81 11.51 -16.71
CA ILE A 10 -10.38 11.24 -16.58
C ILE A 10 -9.60 12.53 -16.75
N ILE A 11 -8.85 12.90 -15.72
CA ILE A 11 -7.96 14.07 -15.73
C ILE A 11 -6.52 13.59 -15.83
N PRO A 12 -5.86 13.65 -17.01
CA PRO A 12 -4.48 13.22 -17.15
C PRO A 12 -3.51 14.22 -16.52
N VAL A 13 -2.53 13.73 -15.78
CA VAL A 13 -1.48 14.55 -15.16
C VAL A 13 -0.19 14.43 -15.97
N TYR A 14 0.21 15.51 -16.61
CA TYR A 14 1.41 15.58 -17.46
C TYR A 14 2.59 16.28 -16.80
N THR A 15 2.41 16.82 -15.60
CA THR A 15 3.43 17.53 -14.84
C THR A 15 4.29 16.57 -14.01
N GLY A 16 5.45 17.02 -13.57
CA GLY A 16 6.36 16.26 -12.73
C GLY A 16 7.04 15.10 -13.48
N SER A 17 7.22 13.98 -12.79
CA SER A 17 7.82 12.77 -13.33
C SER A 17 6.84 11.88 -14.10
N GLN A 18 5.59 12.25 -14.18
CA GLN A 18 4.49 11.49 -14.78
C GLN A 18 4.32 10.09 -14.16
N THR A 19 4.59 9.99 -12.86
CA THR A 19 4.43 8.76 -12.08
C THR A 19 3.14 8.77 -11.26
N LEU A 20 2.82 7.64 -10.64
CA LEU A 20 1.67 7.53 -9.73
C LEU A 20 1.70 8.57 -8.60
N VAL A 21 2.89 8.96 -8.12
CA VAL A 21 3.05 9.97 -7.07
C VAL A 21 2.50 11.32 -7.51
N ASP A 22 2.75 11.73 -8.76
CA ASP A 22 2.23 12.98 -9.30
C ASP A 22 0.71 12.96 -9.43
N ALA A 23 0.15 11.83 -9.88
CA ALA A 23 -1.31 11.65 -9.98
C ALA A 23 -1.99 11.69 -8.61
N VAL A 24 -1.41 11.03 -7.59
CA VAL A 24 -1.92 11.07 -6.21
C VAL A 24 -1.84 12.48 -5.64
N SER A 25 -0.72 13.18 -5.86
CA SER A 25 -0.53 14.55 -5.40
C SER A 25 -1.54 15.52 -6.04
N GLU A 26 -1.84 15.34 -7.33
CA GLU A 26 -2.84 16.14 -8.01
C GLU A 26 -4.25 15.84 -7.53
N CYS A 27 -4.58 14.58 -7.30
CA CYS A 27 -5.84 14.18 -6.71
C CYS A 27 -6.05 14.83 -5.32
N MET A 28 -5.02 14.86 -4.48
CA MET A 28 -5.06 15.52 -3.17
C MET A 28 -5.24 17.04 -3.31
N ARG A 29 -4.53 17.70 -4.23
CA ARG A 29 -4.69 19.13 -4.50
C ARG A 29 -6.12 19.47 -4.94
N TYR A 30 -6.66 18.70 -5.89
CA TYR A 30 -8.01 18.86 -6.34
C TYR A 30 -9.03 18.70 -5.20
N TRP A 31 -8.89 17.67 -4.41
CA TRP A 31 -9.78 17.42 -3.25
C TRP A 31 -9.73 18.56 -2.24
N VAL A 32 -8.54 19.01 -1.82
CA VAL A 32 -8.40 20.12 -0.86
C VAL A 32 -9.01 21.41 -1.38
N SER A 33 -8.91 21.66 -2.69
CA SER A 33 -9.49 22.85 -3.34
C SER A 33 -11.01 22.78 -3.51
N ASN A 34 -11.61 21.58 -3.38
CA ASN A 34 -13.03 21.33 -3.63
C ASN A 34 -13.69 20.51 -2.53
N CYS A 35 -13.20 20.58 -1.29
CA CYS A 35 -13.62 19.72 -0.19
C CYS A 35 -15.09 19.84 0.19
N ASP A 36 -15.75 20.95 -0.17
CA ASP A 36 -17.16 21.19 0.13
C ASP A 36 -18.12 20.31 -0.70
N ASN A 37 -17.68 19.85 -1.86
CA ASN A 37 -18.52 19.12 -2.80
C ASN A 37 -17.87 17.84 -3.35
N THR A 38 -16.68 17.50 -2.90
CA THR A 38 -15.94 16.31 -3.37
C THR A 38 -15.56 15.39 -2.21
N HIS A 39 -15.58 14.11 -2.47
CA HIS A 39 -15.10 13.09 -1.55
C HIS A 39 -13.92 12.33 -2.17
N MET A 40 -12.80 12.28 -1.47
CA MET A 40 -11.61 11.57 -1.93
C MET A 40 -11.73 10.08 -1.59
N CYS A 41 -11.79 9.24 -2.62
CA CYS A 41 -11.75 7.79 -2.47
C CYS A 41 -10.31 7.29 -2.66
N VAL A 42 -9.66 6.91 -1.58
CA VAL A 42 -8.30 6.38 -1.59
C VAL A 42 -8.26 5.05 -0.84
N GLY A 43 -7.78 4.01 -1.51
CA GLY A 43 -7.60 2.67 -0.95
C GLY A 43 -6.15 2.38 -0.55
N SER A 44 -5.42 3.37 -0.02
CA SER A 44 -4.00 3.25 0.32
C SER A 44 -3.72 3.72 1.74
N THR A 45 -2.58 3.31 2.29
CA THR A 45 -2.03 3.84 3.54
C THR A 45 -1.18 5.09 3.31
N VAL A 46 -1.35 5.76 2.18
CA VAL A 46 -0.74 7.05 1.83
C VAL A 46 -1.70 8.18 2.17
N GLY A 47 -1.18 9.31 2.67
CA GLY A 47 -1.94 10.52 2.96
C GLY A 47 -2.18 10.77 4.45
N PRO A 48 -3.23 11.52 4.82
CA PRO A 48 -3.55 11.82 6.21
C PRO A 48 -3.72 10.57 7.08
N ASN A 49 -3.32 10.65 8.34
CA ASN A 49 -3.32 9.53 9.29
C ASN A 49 -4.67 8.80 9.38
N ILE A 50 -5.79 9.52 9.20
CA ILE A 50 -7.11 8.91 9.20
C ILE A 50 -7.28 7.89 8.08
N PHE A 51 -6.76 8.16 6.88
CA PHE A 51 -6.79 7.22 5.76
C PHE A 51 -5.94 5.99 6.04
N VAL A 52 -4.74 6.19 6.61
CA VAL A 52 -3.86 5.08 7.03
C VAL A 52 -4.58 4.16 8.02
N LYS A 53 -5.26 4.73 9.02
CA LYS A 53 -6.01 3.96 10.02
C LYS A 53 -7.19 3.20 9.43
N ILE A 54 -8.02 3.85 8.60
CA ILE A 54 -9.18 3.22 7.98
C ILE A 54 -8.76 2.12 7.02
N CYS A 55 -7.84 2.42 6.10
CA CYS A 55 -7.35 1.44 5.13
C CYS A 55 -6.62 0.29 5.83
N GLY A 56 -5.77 0.59 6.81
CA GLY A 56 -5.04 -0.41 7.57
C GLY A 56 -5.97 -1.34 8.36
N TRP A 57 -6.97 -0.79 9.03
CA TRP A 57 -7.96 -1.58 9.77
C TRP A 57 -8.76 -2.50 8.84
N SER A 58 -9.21 -1.98 7.71
CA SER A 58 -9.98 -2.75 6.71
C SER A 58 -9.13 -3.88 6.11
N THR A 59 -7.91 -3.57 5.67
CA THR A 59 -7.03 -4.56 5.05
C THR A 59 -6.47 -5.58 6.03
N ALA A 60 -6.39 -5.26 7.33
CA ALA A 60 -5.96 -6.20 8.38
C ALA A 60 -6.86 -7.45 8.51
N GLN A 61 -8.05 -7.43 7.89
CA GLN A 61 -8.88 -8.63 7.78
C GLN A 61 -8.13 -9.78 7.09
N ILE A 62 -7.27 -9.47 6.12
CA ILE A 62 -6.44 -10.46 5.40
C ILE A 62 -5.54 -11.23 6.38
N SER A 63 -4.82 -10.53 7.26
CA SER A 63 -3.92 -11.18 8.22
C SER A 63 -4.67 -11.96 9.31
N ARG A 64 -5.83 -11.47 9.75
CA ARG A 64 -6.70 -12.18 10.71
C ARG A 64 -7.17 -13.51 10.14
N GLU A 65 -7.65 -13.51 8.91
CA GLU A 65 -8.07 -14.74 8.23
C GLU A 65 -6.90 -15.68 7.98
N LEU A 66 -5.77 -15.17 7.47
CA LEU A 66 -4.56 -15.95 7.25
C LEU A 66 -4.10 -16.65 8.54
N LYS A 67 -4.03 -15.92 9.66
CA LYS A 67 -3.65 -16.48 10.97
C LYS A 67 -4.58 -17.62 11.39
N THR A 68 -5.87 -17.44 11.21
CA THR A 68 -6.88 -18.45 11.50
C THR A 68 -6.71 -19.68 10.61
N GLN A 69 -6.49 -19.48 9.32
CA GLN A 69 -6.28 -20.57 8.35
C GLN A 69 -5.00 -21.33 8.65
N LEU A 70 -3.89 -20.64 8.95
CA LEU A 70 -2.63 -21.29 9.34
C LEU A 70 -2.79 -22.18 10.58
N ILE A 71 -3.47 -21.68 11.61
CA ILE A 71 -3.71 -22.46 12.83
C ILE A 71 -4.61 -23.68 12.55
N LYS A 72 -5.63 -23.49 11.71
CA LYS A 72 -6.53 -24.59 11.31
C LYS A 72 -5.80 -25.67 10.53
N GLU A 73 -4.98 -25.30 9.56
CA GLU A 73 -4.25 -26.22 8.69
C GLU A 73 -3.16 -26.98 9.45
N PHE A 74 -2.33 -26.25 10.20
CA PHE A 74 -1.17 -26.82 10.90
C PHE A 74 -1.45 -27.22 12.36
N LYS A 75 -2.71 -27.09 12.84
CA LYS A 75 -3.15 -27.33 14.25
C LYS A 75 -2.49 -26.40 15.28
N LYS A 76 -1.52 -25.61 14.90
CA LYS A 76 -0.83 -24.58 15.68
C LYS A 76 -0.12 -23.63 14.72
N MET A 77 0.33 -22.48 15.21
CA MET A 77 1.16 -21.57 14.41
C MET A 77 2.46 -22.29 14.00
N PRO A 78 2.79 -22.32 12.71
CA PRO A 78 4.03 -22.92 12.22
C PRO A 78 5.27 -22.32 12.89
N LYS A 79 6.34 -23.11 13.03
CA LYS A 79 7.56 -22.67 13.69
C LYS A 79 8.35 -21.64 12.86
N ILE A 80 8.29 -21.75 11.55
CA ILE A 80 8.99 -20.85 10.61
C ILE A 80 8.05 -20.57 9.45
N ILE A 81 7.80 -19.29 9.18
CA ILE A 81 7.01 -18.80 8.04
C ILE A 81 7.72 -17.60 7.42
N LYS A 82 7.65 -17.51 6.10
CA LYS A 82 8.00 -16.28 5.36
C LYS A 82 6.74 -15.71 4.73
N LEU A 83 6.42 -14.48 5.06
CA LEU A 83 5.30 -13.75 4.49
C LEU A 83 5.83 -12.71 3.51
N ILE A 84 5.68 -12.99 2.22
CA ILE A 84 6.21 -12.17 1.13
C ILE A 84 5.07 -11.37 0.52
N ASN A 85 5.22 -10.07 0.36
CA ASN A 85 4.22 -9.22 -0.26
C ASN A 85 4.84 -8.10 -1.08
N CYS A 86 4.13 -7.68 -2.14
CA CYS A 86 4.48 -6.48 -2.89
C CYS A 86 4.17 -5.24 -2.06
N VAL A 87 5.07 -4.25 -2.11
CA VAL A 87 4.89 -2.97 -1.42
C VAL A 87 4.80 -1.85 -2.46
N GLY A 88 3.63 -1.24 -2.54
CA GLY A 88 3.40 0.00 -3.27
C GLY A 88 3.08 1.12 -2.27
N GLY A 89 1.81 1.51 -2.15
CA GLY A 89 1.35 2.47 -1.13
C GLY A 89 1.30 1.91 0.30
N GLY A 90 1.59 0.63 0.50
CA GLY A 90 1.73 -0.02 1.81
C GLY A 90 0.47 -0.68 2.36
N SER A 91 -0.72 -0.45 1.79
CA SER A 91 -1.97 -0.99 2.34
C SER A 91 -2.02 -2.52 2.33
N SER A 92 -1.57 -3.14 1.24
CA SER A 92 -1.50 -4.60 1.12
C SER A 92 -0.51 -5.20 2.12
N ALA A 93 0.67 -4.60 2.27
CA ALA A 93 1.68 -5.02 3.23
C ALA A 93 1.17 -4.89 4.68
N TYR A 94 0.55 -3.75 5.01
CA TYR A 94 -0.07 -3.53 6.30
C TYR A 94 -1.14 -4.60 6.59
N GLY A 95 -2.06 -4.81 5.65
CA GLY A 95 -3.14 -5.77 5.81
C GLY A 95 -2.64 -7.21 5.97
N PHE A 96 -1.60 -7.58 5.22
CA PHE A 96 -1.07 -8.93 5.22
C PHE A 96 -0.20 -9.26 6.45
N TRP A 97 0.45 -8.25 7.04
CA TRP A 97 1.42 -8.45 8.12
C TRP A 97 0.92 -8.03 9.51
N SER A 98 -0.16 -7.25 9.61
CA SER A 98 -0.59 -6.61 10.86
C SER A 98 -0.72 -7.57 12.06
N GLU A 99 -1.21 -8.78 11.87
CA GLU A 99 -1.33 -9.80 12.93
C GLU A 99 0.00 -10.54 13.23
N PHE A 100 1.06 -10.24 12.47
CA PHE A 100 2.34 -10.95 12.53
C PHE A 100 3.52 -10.06 12.92
N ILE A 101 3.32 -8.75 13.05
CA ILE A 101 4.39 -7.77 13.35
C ILE A 101 5.08 -8.07 14.68
N ASP A 102 4.32 -8.49 15.69
CA ASP A 102 4.82 -8.72 17.05
C ASP A 102 5.44 -10.12 17.25
N TYR A 103 5.42 -10.95 16.19
CA TYR A 103 6.05 -12.26 16.29
C TYR A 103 7.57 -12.18 16.24
N ASN A 104 8.23 -13.15 16.86
CA ASN A 104 9.68 -13.26 16.80
C ASN A 104 10.16 -13.41 15.34
N LYS A 105 11.10 -12.55 14.92
CA LYS A 105 11.68 -12.55 13.56
C LYS A 105 12.30 -13.90 13.13
N LYS A 106 12.71 -14.73 14.09
CA LYS A 106 13.18 -16.09 13.80
C LYS A 106 12.05 -17.06 13.47
N GLN A 107 10.82 -16.72 13.86
CA GLN A 107 9.63 -17.53 13.58
C GLN A 107 8.90 -17.02 12.34
N ILE A 108 8.70 -15.70 12.22
CA ILE A 108 8.01 -15.10 11.09
C ILE A 108 8.90 -14.04 10.46
N GLU A 109 9.28 -14.26 9.21
CA GLU A 109 10.03 -13.33 8.40
C GLU A 109 9.07 -12.58 7.47
N LEU A 110 9.03 -11.26 7.57
CA LEU A 110 8.23 -10.38 6.71
C LEU A 110 9.12 -9.83 5.61
N ILE A 111 8.76 -10.10 4.36
CA ILE A 111 9.56 -9.73 3.19
C ILE A 111 8.73 -8.82 2.28
N GLY A 112 9.13 -7.56 2.16
CA GLY A 112 8.56 -6.60 1.22
C GLY A 112 9.31 -6.58 -0.10
N VAL A 113 8.59 -6.56 -1.21
CA VAL A 113 9.15 -6.50 -2.55
C VAL A 113 8.65 -5.24 -3.25
N GLU A 114 9.54 -4.36 -3.63
CA GLU A 114 9.25 -3.14 -4.37
C GLU A 114 9.76 -3.21 -5.82
N ALA A 115 9.11 -2.46 -6.70
CA ALA A 115 9.55 -2.32 -8.09
C ALA A 115 10.77 -1.40 -8.16
N GLY A 116 11.97 -1.97 -8.24
CA GLY A 116 13.24 -1.22 -8.24
C GLY A 116 13.61 -0.59 -9.58
N GLY A 117 13.02 -1.02 -10.69
CA GLY A 117 13.43 -0.57 -12.03
C GLY A 117 14.85 -0.99 -12.41
N PRO A 118 15.38 -0.53 -13.54
CA PRO A 118 16.77 -0.80 -13.96
C PRO A 118 17.79 -0.18 -13.01
N LYS A 119 18.90 -0.88 -12.75
CA LYS A 119 19.95 -0.51 -11.78
C LYS A 119 20.45 0.94 -11.86
N ASN A 120 20.43 1.53 -13.04
CA ASN A 120 20.96 2.89 -13.30
C ASN A 120 19.84 3.90 -13.63
N SER A 121 18.59 3.53 -13.44
CA SER A 121 17.44 4.41 -13.70
C SER A 121 17.20 5.33 -12.51
N LYS A 122 17.00 6.63 -12.76
CA LYS A 122 16.50 7.58 -11.76
C LYS A 122 14.98 7.48 -11.58
N LEU A 123 14.31 6.63 -12.36
CA LEU A 123 12.88 6.40 -12.36
C LEU A 123 12.55 5.09 -11.63
N HIS A 124 12.79 5.06 -10.34
CA HIS A 124 12.45 3.92 -9.50
C HIS A 124 11.07 4.13 -8.86
N ALA A 125 10.26 3.08 -8.86
CA ALA A 125 9.02 3.02 -8.11
C ALA A 125 9.23 2.34 -6.73
N ALA A 126 10.40 2.47 -6.14
CA ALA A 126 10.77 1.89 -4.85
C ALA A 126 11.02 2.99 -3.80
N PRO A 127 9.97 3.69 -3.31
CA PRO A 127 10.12 4.85 -2.43
C PRO A 127 10.73 4.49 -1.06
N LEU A 128 10.51 3.28 -0.55
CA LEU A 128 11.04 2.88 0.76
C LEU A 128 12.55 2.69 0.74
N SER A 129 13.09 2.09 -0.33
CA SER A 129 14.53 1.90 -0.47
C SER A 129 15.28 3.18 -0.85
N LEU A 130 14.59 4.15 -1.47
CA LEU A 130 15.15 5.44 -1.88
C LEU A 130 14.92 6.54 -0.85
N SER A 131 13.90 6.42 0.01
CA SER A 131 13.54 7.44 0.99
C SER A 131 14.42 7.44 2.25
N LEU A 132 15.38 6.55 2.38
CA LEU A 132 16.40 6.57 3.44
C LEU A 132 17.26 7.85 3.47
N ILE A 133 17.06 8.77 2.52
CA ILE A 133 17.72 10.07 2.45
C ILE A 133 16.90 11.18 3.15
N HIS A 134 15.67 10.89 3.61
CA HIS A 134 14.74 11.91 4.12
C HIS A 134 14.04 11.54 5.45
N ILE A 135 14.66 10.66 6.25
CA ILE A 135 14.23 10.44 7.64
C ILE A 135 15.27 11.02 8.57
#